data_7f372f84dfc23c62dfcea24b14f6ec9d
#
_entry.id   7f372f84dfc23c62dfcea24b14f6ec9d
#
_cell.length_a   1.000
_cell.length_b   1.000
_cell.length_c   1.000
_cell.angle_alpha   90.00
_cell.angle_beta   90.00
_cell.angle_gamma   90.00
#
_symmetry.space_group_name_H-M   'P 1'
#
loop_
_entity.id
_entity.type
_entity.pdbx_description
1 polymer ?
#
loop_
_entity_poly.entity_id
_entity_poly.type
_entity_poly.pdbx_seq_one_letter_code
_entity_poly.pdbx_strand_id
1 'polypeptide(L)'
;MAQRQQQVHPNDFQDSAAWEWIAEHEGFSIADLRLKYGLERPYFSWISQLEAKREYTRKFGPLFEKQWLFPTGVPLEQSSSYATAWFKAALVTTPYSIDLCAGMGIDSYALSQREGLKQHWANELNPDLAQLLQHNLAASKLSNAPAEELFEAIEAWKQVLSISATELTIYIDPDRRARGNKAHSIEHTVPNLPSLQGKWLECAHTLVSKHSPM
;
A
#
# COMPACT_ATOMS: atom_id res chain seq x y z
N MET A 1 -16.14 1.70 -24.27
CA MET A 1 -16.32 1.32 -22.85
C MET A 1 -14.99 0.73 -22.39
N ALA A 2 -14.26 1.40 -21.50
CA ALA A 2 -13.05 0.83 -20.93
C ALA A 2 -13.48 -0.41 -20.14
N GLN A 3 -12.93 -1.58 -20.48
CA GLN A 3 -13.07 -2.77 -19.64
C GLN A 3 -12.54 -2.41 -18.25
N ARG A 4 -13.42 -2.41 -17.24
CA ARG A 4 -12.96 -2.36 -15.85
C ARG A 4 -12.01 -3.54 -15.69
N GLN A 5 -10.72 -3.26 -15.45
CA GLN A 5 -9.78 -4.30 -15.09
C GLN A 5 -10.34 -5.00 -13.85
N GLN A 6 -10.46 -6.31 -13.91
CA GLN A 6 -10.87 -7.10 -12.76
C GLN A 6 -9.83 -6.90 -11.65
N GLN A 7 -10.30 -6.65 -10.43
CA GLN A 7 -9.46 -6.42 -9.26
C GLN A 7 -9.67 -7.55 -8.24
N VAL A 8 -8.62 -7.85 -7.50
CA VAL A 8 -8.69 -8.74 -6.34
C VAL A 8 -9.58 -8.09 -5.28
N HIS A 9 -10.47 -8.88 -4.69
CA HIS A 9 -11.44 -8.36 -3.72
C HIS A 9 -11.29 -9.08 -2.37
N PRO A 10 -11.15 -8.35 -1.24
CA PRO A 10 -10.94 -8.97 0.08
C PRO A 10 -12.04 -9.95 0.51
N ASN A 11 -13.29 -9.72 0.07
CA ASN A 11 -14.40 -10.63 0.39
C ASN A 11 -14.25 -12.04 -0.19
N ASP A 12 -13.33 -12.24 -1.14
CA ASP A 12 -13.04 -13.58 -1.69
C ASP A 12 -12.13 -14.40 -0.75
N PHE A 13 -11.67 -13.81 0.36
CA PHE A 13 -10.70 -14.37 1.31
C PHE A 13 -11.20 -14.35 2.77
N GLN A 14 -12.52 -14.33 2.98
CA GLN A 14 -13.11 -14.23 4.33
C GLN A 14 -12.99 -15.52 5.15
N ASP A 15 -12.81 -16.65 4.48
CA ASP A 15 -12.66 -17.97 5.11
C ASP A 15 -11.36 -18.66 4.70
N SER A 16 -11.07 -19.82 5.32
CA SER A 16 -9.89 -20.61 5.01
C SER A 16 -9.93 -21.26 3.61
N ALA A 17 -11.12 -21.42 3.02
CA ALA A 17 -11.30 -22.14 1.75
C ALA A 17 -10.49 -21.51 0.60
N ALA A 18 -10.34 -20.17 0.59
CA ALA A 18 -9.53 -19.48 -0.39
C ALA A 18 -8.04 -19.90 -0.31
N TRP A 19 -7.50 -19.92 0.90
CA TRP A 19 -6.08 -20.22 1.12
C TRP A 19 -5.79 -21.71 0.97
N GLU A 20 -6.72 -22.59 1.35
CA GLU A 20 -6.66 -24.02 1.11
C GLU A 20 -6.65 -24.30 -0.40
N TRP A 21 -7.57 -23.69 -1.14
CA TRP A 21 -7.62 -23.82 -2.61
C TRP A 21 -6.33 -23.32 -3.26
N ILE A 22 -5.79 -22.17 -2.83
CA ILE A 22 -4.52 -21.63 -3.33
C ILE A 22 -3.37 -22.65 -3.11
N ALA A 23 -3.28 -23.22 -1.90
CA ALA A 23 -2.24 -24.19 -1.56
C ALA A 23 -2.35 -25.47 -2.40
N GLU A 24 -3.55 -25.98 -2.62
CA GLU A 24 -3.80 -27.17 -3.45
C GLU A 24 -3.45 -26.97 -4.93
N HIS A 25 -3.53 -25.72 -5.41
CA HIS A 25 -3.33 -25.39 -6.82
C HIS A 25 -1.96 -24.76 -7.14
N GLU A 26 -1.04 -24.70 -6.20
CA GLU A 26 0.30 -24.13 -6.43
C GLU A 26 1.09 -24.79 -7.57
N GLY A 27 0.86 -26.07 -7.83
CA GLY A 27 1.53 -26.84 -8.90
C GLY A 27 0.93 -26.66 -10.30
N PHE A 28 -0.27 -26.07 -10.43
CA PHE A 28 -0.99 -26.01 -11.72
C PHE A 28 -0.61 -24.75 -12.51
N SER A 29 -0.59 -24.83 -13.83
CA SER A 29 -0.37 -23.68 -14.70
C SER A 29 -1.47 -22.62 -14.53
N ILE A 30 -1.11 -21.34 -14.48
CA ILE A 30 -2.09 -20.24 -14.39
C ILE A 30 -3.05 -20.25 -15.59
N ALA A 31 -2.55 -20.59 -16.79
CA ALA A 31 -3.38 -20.69 -17.99
C ALA A 31 -4.45 -21.79 -17.86
N ASP A 32 -4.07 -22.96 -17.34
CA ASP A 32 -5.00 -24.08 -17.13
C ASP A 32 -6.04 -23.75 -16.07
N LEU A 33 -5.63 -23.06 -14.98
CA LEU A 33 -6.56 -22.62 -13.96
C LEU A 33 -7.57 -21.60 -14.51
N ARG A 34 -7.12 -20.63 -15.29
CA ARG A 34 -8.00 -19.66 -15.94
C ARG A 34 -8.95 -20.31 -16.93
N LEU A 35 -8.47 -21.33 -17.68
CA LEU A 35 -9.31 -22.08 -18.60
C LEU A 35 -10.37 -22.91 -17.86
N LYS A 36 -10.01 -23.55 -16.74
CA LYS A 36 -10.88 -24.43 -15.96
C LYS A 36 -11.92 -23.67 -15.12
N TYR A 37 -11.50 -22.61 -14.43
CA TYR A 37 -12.31 -21.90 -13.46
C TYR A 37 -12.87 -20.55 -13.98
N GLY A 38 -12.41 -20.10 -15.15
CA GLY A 38 -12.82 -18.83 -15.73
C GLY A 38 -12.15 -17.62 -15.06
N LEU A 39 -12.76 -16.45 -15.31
CA LEU A 39 -12.31 -15.16 -14.79
C LEU A 39 -13.32 -14.54 -13.82
N GLU A 40 -14.30 -15.31 -13.35
CA GLU A 40 -15.29 -14.84 -12.40
C GLU A 40 -14.79 -14.99 -10.95
N ARG A 41 -15.37 -14.20 -10.05
CA ARG A 41 -15.11 -14.32 -8.62
C ARG A 41 -15.74 -15.61 -8.06
N PRO A 42 -15.10 -16.24 -7.06
CA PRO A 42 -13.86 -15.82 -6.38
C PRO A 42 -12.58 -16.27 -7.10
N TYR A 43 -12.66 -17.14 -8.10
CA TYR A 43 -11.50 -17.77 -8.73
C TYR A 43 -10.54 -16.77 -9.36
N PHE A 44 -11.04 -15.69 -9.95
CA PHE A 44 -10.17 -14.63 -10.45
C PHE A 44 -9.21 -14.13 -9.36
N SER A 45 -9.75 -13.81 -8.18
CA SER A 45 -8.95 -13.31 -7.05
C SER A 45 -7.93 -14.35 -6.57
N TRP A 46 -8.33 -15.61 -6.45
CA TRP A 46 -7.47 -16.70 -5.98
C TRP A 46 -6.33 -17.02 -6.97
N ILE A 47 -6.65 -17.11 -8.26
CA ILE A 47 -5.66 -17.32 -9.32
C ILE A 47 -4.68 -16.14 -9.37
N SER A 48 -5.15 -14.90 -9.17
CA SER A 48 -4.29 -13.73 -9.13
C SER A 48 -3.29 -13.76 -7.96
N GLN A 49 -3.65 -14.34 -6.80
CA GLN A 49 -2.68 -14.52 -5.71
C GLN A 49 -1.62 -15.57 -6.06
N LEU A 50 -1.99 -16.67 -6.73
CA LEU A 50 -1.03 -17.66 -7.23
C LEU A 50 -0.06 -17.06 -8.24
N GLU A 51 -0.57 -16.27 -9.18
CA GLU A 51 0.24 -15.55 -10.17
C GLU A 51 1.20 -14.57 -9.48
N ALA A 52 0.70 -13.75 -8.56
CA ALA A 52 1.53 -12.84 -7.78
C ALA A 52 2.63 -13.57 -7.00
N LYS A 53 2.31 -14.71 -6.36
CA LYS A 53 3.29 -15.53 -5.65
C LYS A 53 4.40 -16.01 -6.57
N ARG A 54 4.07 -16.52 -7.75
CA ARG A 54 5.06 -17.03 -8.72
C ARG A 54 5.98 -15.96 -9.26
N GLU A 55 5.41 -14.83 -9.66
CA GLU A 55 6.16 -13.76 -10.31
C GLU A 55 6.94 -12.91 -9.32
N TYR A 56 6.41 -12.71 -8.09
CA TYR A 56 6.93 -11.73 -7.15
C TYR A 56 7.46 -12.32 -5.84
N THR A 57 7.63 -13.66 -5.72
CA THR A 57 8.21 -14.28 -4.50
C THR A 57 9.54 -13.62 -4.12
N ARG A 58 10.42 -13.33 -5.08
CA ARG A 58 11.70 -12.68 -4.82
C ARG A 58 11.55 -11.24 -4.29
N LYS A 59 10.48 -10.55 -4.68
CA LYS A 59 10.22 -9.14 -4.31
C LYS A 59 9.54 -9.03 -2.96
N PHE A 60 8.58 -9.90 -2.67
CA PHE A 60 7.70 -9.79 -1.52
C PHE A 60 7.84 -10.93 -0.48
N GLY A 61 8.52 -12.02 -0.83
CA GLY A 61 8.85 -13.19 -0.02
C GLY A 61 7.99 -13.44 1.23
N PRO A 62 8.39 -12.90 2.38
CA PRO A 62 7.71 -13.18 3.65
C PRO A 62 6.23 -12.76 3.73
N LEU A 63 5.76 -11.89 2.83
CA LEU A 63 4.35 -11.47 2.83
C LEU A 63 3.41 -12.57 2.33
N PHE A 64 3.91 -13.49 1.47
CA PHE A 64 3.11 -14.64 1.02
C PHE A 64 2.78 -15.62 2.16
N GLU A 65 3.58 -15.63 3.22
CA GLU A 65 3.33 -16.43 4.42
C GLU A 65 2.31 -15.80 5.37
N LYS A 66 1.95 -14.53 5.15
CA LYS A 66 1.07 -13.73 6.00
C LYS A 66 -0.36 -13.58 5.46
N GLN A 67 -0.72 -14.34 4.44
CA GLN A 67 -2.01 -14.19 3.75
C GLN A 67 -2.25 -12.76 3.24
N TRP A 68 -1.18 -12.09 2.82
CA TRP A 68 -1.25 -10.76 2.25
C TRP A 68 -1.99 -10.77 0.91
N LEU A 69 -2.91 -9.85 0.72
CA LEU A 69 -3.63 -9.70 -0.54
C LEU A 69 -2.89 -8.75 -1.48
N PHE A 70 -2.54 -9.27 -2.63
CA PHE A 70 -1.83 -8.54 -3.68
C PHE A 70 -2.82 -8.05 -4.74
N PRO A 71 -2.76 -6.76 -5.17
CA PRO A 71 -3.51 -6.28 -6.32
C PRO A 71 -3.00 -6.90 -7.61
N THR A 72 -3.66 -6.63 -8.74
CA THR A 72 -3.17 -6.99 -10.07
C THR A 72 -2.47 -5.83 -10.77
N GLY A 73 -1.54 -6.12 -11.68
CA GLY A 73 -0.95 -5.15 -12.62
C GLY A 73 0.01 -4.13 -12.01
N VAL A 74 -0.11 -2.89 -12.46
CA VAL A 74 0.84 -1.79 -12.19
C VAL A 74 1.23 -1.60 -10.72
N PRO A 75 0.32 -1.68 -9.73
CA PRO A 75 0.70 -1.53 -8.33
C PRO A 75 1.73 -2.57 -7.85
N LEU A 76 1.67 -3.81 -8.35
CA LEU A 76 2.67 -4.85 -8.03
C LEU A 76 4.06 -4.49 -8.56
N GLU A 77 4.12 -4.01 -9.78
CA GLU A 77 5.39 -3.67 -10.43
C GLU A 77 6.07 -2.48 -9.75
N GLN A 78 5.30 -1.45 -9.40
CA GLN A 78 5.81 -0.18 -8.91
C GLN A 78 6.07 -0.14 -7.40
N SER A 79 5.45 -1.02 -6.62
CA SER A 79 5.65 -1.06 -5.18
C SER A 79 7.10 -1.36 -4.79
N SER A 80 7.46 -0.97 -3.58
CA SER A 80 8.75 -1.34 -2.99
C SER A 80 8.90 -2.85 -2.82
N SER A 81 10.13 -3.36 -2.91
CA SER A 81 10.40 -4.71 -2.42
C SER A 81 10.30 -4.75 -0.89
N TYR A 82 10.09 -5.94 -0.33
CA TYR A 82 10.09 -6.14 1.11
C TYR A 82 11.35 -5.56 1.77
N ALA A 83 12.53 -5.90 1.27
CA ALA A 83 13.80 -5.40 1.81
C ALA A 83 13.94 -3.87 1.73
N THR A 84 13.50 -3.27 0.61
CA THR A 84 13.55 -1.81 0.43
C THR A 84 12.59 -1.10 1.38
N ALA A 85 11.43 -1.66 1.66
CA ALA A 85 10.47 -1.11 2.61
C ALA A 85 11.04 -1.10 4.03
N TRP A 86 11.66 -2.18 4.47
CA TRP A 86 12.33 -2.24 5.77
C TRP A 86 13.50 -1.27 5.90
N PHE A 87 14.30 -1.13 4.84
CA PHE A 87 15.38 -0.12 4.81
C PHE A 87 14.80 1.30 5.02
N LYS A 88 13.72 1.65 4.33
CA LYS A 88 13.07 2.96 4.46
C LYS A 88 12.42 3.16 5.83
N ALA A 89 11.78 2.13 6.35
CA ALA A 89 11.18 2.17 7.68
C ALA A 89 12.24 2.45 8.77
N ALA A 90 13.46 1.95 8.62
CA ALA A 90 14.57 2.22 9.55
C ALA A 90 15.00 3.70 9.58
N LEU A 91 14.67 4.50 8.56
CA LEU A 91 14.93 5.94 8.55
C LEU A 91 13.93 6.74 9.40
N VAL A 92 12.82 6.13 9.80
CA VAL A 92 11.77 6.76 10.60
C VAL A 92 11.94 6.35 12.05
N THR A 93 12.21 7.30 12.94
CA THR A 93 12.52 7.02 14.36
C THR A 93 11.46 7.51 15.33
N THR A 94 10.47 8.27 14.84
CA THR A 94 9.40 8.83 15.66
C THR A 94 8.38 7.76 16.08
N PRO A 95 7.70 7.93 17.25
CA PRO A 95 6.72 6.97 17.73
C PRO A 95 5.41 6.96 16.93
N TYR A 96 5.16 7.97 16.12
CA TYR A 96 3.99 8.06 15.25
C TYR A 96 4.43 8.25 13.80
N SER A 97 3.74 7.61 12.88
CA SER A 97 4.00 7.78 11.46
C SER A 97 2.72 7.79 10.63
N ILE A 98 2.72 8.56 9.56
CA ILE A 98 1.66 8.58 8.55
C ILE A 98 2.29 8.29 7.20
N ASP A 99 1.70 7.37 6.43
CA ASP A 99 2.00 7.18 5.02
C ASP A 99 0.86 7.77 4.19
N LEU A 100 1.13 8.85 3.47
CA LEU A 100 0.11 9.58 2.72
C LEU A 100 -0.29 8.92 1.39
N CYS A 101 0.52 7.99 0.88
CA CYS A 101 0.34 7.34 -0.42
C CYS A 101 0.73 5.86 -0.32
N ALA A 102 -0.03 5.09 0.46
CA ALA A 102 0.36 3.75 0.87
C ALA A 102 0.40 2.72 -0.28
N GLY A 103 -0.32 2.96 -1.38
CA GLY A 103 -0.39 2.01 -2.48
C GLY A 103 -0.94 0.67 -2.01
N MET A 104 -0.21 -0.42 -2.31
CA MET A 104 -0.57 -1.75 -1.81
C MET A 104 -0.10 -2.02 -0.36
N GLY A 105 0.54 -1.05 0.31
CA GLY A 105 0.82 -1.09 1.74
C GLY A 105 2.16 -1.67 2.16
N ILE A 106 3.11 -1.96 1.27
CA ILE A 106 4.37 -2.60 1.64
C ILE A 106 5.23 -1.69 2.53
N ASP A 107 5.34 -0.41 2.19
CA ASP A 107 6.07 0.58 3.00
C ASP A 107 5.35 0.83 4.32
N SER A 108 4.03 1.02 4.28
CA SER A 108 3.19 1.16 5.47
C SER A 108 3.29 -0.05 6.41
N TYR A 109 3.37 -1.27 5.87
CA TYR A 109 3.58 -2.47 6.67
C TYR A 109 4.92 -2.40 7.41
N ALA A 110 6.01 -2.13 6.70
CA ALA A 110 7.33 -2.01 7.34
C ALA A 110 7.36 -0.89 8.40
N LEU A 111 6.73 0.25 8.12
CA LEU A 111 6.56 1.35 9.06
C LEU A 111 5.77 0.92 10.31
N SER A 112 4.72 0.13 10.15
CA SER A 112 3.86 -0.34 11.25
C SER A 112 4.51 -1.39 12.14
N GLN A 113 5.58 -2.04 11.69
CA GLN A 113 6.30 -3.07 12.45
C GLN A 113 7.54 -2.56 13.20
N ARG A 114 7.80 -1.24 13.17
CA ARG A 114 9.01 -0.67 13.81
C ARG A 114 8.94 -0.79 15.34
N GLU A 115 10.08 -1.07 15.93
CA GLU A 115 10.23 -0.99 17.39
C GLU A 115 10.01 0.46 17.86
N GLY A 116 9.33 0.63 18.99
CA GLY A 116 8.99 1.93 19.55
C GLY A 116 7.85 2.70 18.84
N LEU A 117 7.26 2.14 17.79
CA LEU A 117 6.07 2.70 17.19
C LEU A 117 4.88 2.59 18.15
N LYS A 118 4.14 3.69 18.32
CA LYS A 118 2.87 3.70 19.05
C LYS A 118 1.67 3.54 18.11
N GLN A 119 1.65 4.29 17.01
CA GLN A 119 0.61 4.16 15.99
C GLN A 119 1.13 4.50 14.59
N HIS A 120 0.55 3.84 13.61
CA HIS A 120 0.73 4.12 12.18
C HIS A 120 -0.62 4.43 11.53
N TRP A 121 -0.63 5.42 10.64
CA TRP A 121 -1.78 5.77 9.81
C TRP A 121 -1.39 5.64 8.34
N ALA A 122 -2.09 4.80 7.58
CA ALA A 122 -1.92 4.67 6.15
C ALA A 122 -3.10 5.28 5.39
N ASN A 123 -2.81 6.06 4.36
CA ASN A 123 -3.79 6.65 3.46
C ASN A 123 -3.53 6.18 2.03
N GLU A 124 -4.61 5.87 1.32
CA GLU A 124 -4.54 5.50 -0.10
C GLU A 124 -5.72 6.11 -0.86
N LEU A 125 -5.42 6.81 -1.96
CA LEU A 125 -6.43 7.49 -2.77
C LEU A 125 -7.28 6.52 -3.59
N ASN A 126 -6.66 5.45 -4.12
CA ASN A 126 -7.37 4.46 -4.92
C ASN A 126 -8.24 3.57 -4.02
N PRO A 127 -9.59 3.57 -4.20
CA PRO A 127 -10.49 2.83 -3.31
C PRO A 127 -10.30 1.30 -3.37
N ASP A 128 -9.87 0.74 -4.51
CA ASP A 128 -9.64 -0.69 -4.63
C ASP A 128 -8.39 -1.11 -3.83
N LEU A 129 -7.32 -0.31 -3.87
CA LEU A 129 -6.14 -0.53 -3.03
C LEU A 129 -6.44 -0.28 -1.55
N ALA A 130 -7.24 0.74 -1.22
CA ALA A 130 -7.64 1.03 0.15
C ALA A 130 -8.43 -0.13 0.79
N GLN A 131 -9.26 -0.85 0.02
CA GLN A 131 -9.92 -2.07 0.49
C GLN A 131 -8.92 -3.20 0.80
N LEU A 132 -7.89 -3.38 -0.03
CA LEU A 132 -6.84 -4.37 0.25
C LEU A 132 -6.02 -3.98 1.49
N LEU A 133 -5.76 -2.68 1.69
CA LEU A 133 -5.08 -2.19 2.89
C LEU A 133 -5.85 -2.52 4.18
N GLN A 134 -7.19 -2.49 4.17
CA GLN A 134 -8.00 -2.86 5.33
C GLN A 134 -7.76 -4.31 5.77
N HIS A 135 -7.52 -5.21 4.83
CA HIS A 135 -7.13 -6.59 5.13
C HIS A 135 -5.65 -6.64 5.57
N ASN A 136 -4.77 -6.05 4.79
CA ASN A 136 -3.32 -6.18 4.95
C ASN A 136 -2.78 -5.46 6.19
N LEU A 137 -3.39 -4.34 6.59
CA LEU A 137 -2.94 -3.44 7.68
C LEU A 137 -4.01 -3.25 8.75
N ALA A 138 -4.74 -4.30 9.10
CA ALA A 138 -5.88 -4.24 10.02
C ALA A 138 -5.59 -3.57 11.38
N ALA A 139 -4.34 -3.57 11.84
CA ALA A 139 -3.93 -2.92 13.09
C ALA A 139 -3.60 -1.42 12.94
N SER A 140 -3.56 -0.89 11.72
CA SER A 140 -3.25 0.51 11.45
C SER A 140 -4.53 1.35 11.34
N LYS A 141 -4.41 2.66 11.62
CA LYS A 141 -5.45 3.62 11.20
C LYS A 141 -5.40 3.74 9.69
N LEU A 142 -6.57 3.71 9.04
CA LEU A 142 -6.67 3.78 7.57
C LEU A 142 -7.57 4.93 7.14
N SER A 143 -7.26 5.51 5.97
CA SER A 143 -8.10 6.48 5.28
C SER A 143 -8.05 6.28 3.76
N ASN A 144 -9.10 6.75 3.09
CA ASN A 144 -9.16 6.77 1.63
C ASN A 144 -9.58 8.18 1.20
N ALA A 145 -8.61 9.06 1.03
CA ALA A 145 -8.82 10.46 0.70
C ALA A 145 -7.63 11.04 -0.08
N PRO A 146 -7.81 12.16 -0.82
CA PRO A 146 -6.70 12.94 -1.32
C PRO A 146 -5.78 13.36 -0.18
N ALA A 147 -4.46 13.19 -0.33
CA ALA A 147 -3.50 13.55 0.72
C ALA A 147 -3.55 15.03 1.08
N GLU A 148 -3.90 15.88 0.11
CA GLU A 148 -4.08 17.33 0.25
C GLU A 148 -5.21 17.71 1.21
N GLU A 149 -6.18 16.82 1.42
CA GLU A 149 -7.36 17.05 2.26
C GLU A 149 -7.17 16.54 3.70
N LEU A 150 -6.03 15.91 4.02
CA LEU A 150 -5.84 15.25 5.31
C LEU A 150 -5.34 16.17 6.43
N PHE A 151 -4.99 17.43 6.17
CA PHE A 151 -4.39 18.32 7.17
C PHE A 151 -5.23 18.46 8.45
N GLU A 152 -6.52 18.75 8.31
CA GLU A 152 -7.41 18.89 9.46
C GLU A 152 -7.57 17.56 10.23
N ALA A 153 -7.66 16.45 9.50
CA ALA A 153 -7.79 15.14 10.10
C ALA A 153 -6.49 14.71 10.84
N ILE A 154 -5.32 15.09 10.33
CA ILE A 154 -4.03 14.88 10.98
C ILE A 154 -3.95 15.69 12.27
N GLU A 155 -4.31 16.97 12.23
CA GLU A 155 -4.30 17.82 13.43
C GLU A 155 -5.30 17.32 14.48
N ALA A 156 -6.51 16.93 14.09
CA ALA A 156 -7.47 16.32 15.00
C ALA A 156 -6.94 15.01 15.62
N TRP A 157 -6.29 14.15 14.86
CA TRP A 157 -5.67 12.93 15.35
C TRP A 157 -4.53 13.22 16.34
N LYS A 158 -3.69 14.21 16.06
CA LYS A 158 -2.63 14.68 16.98
C LYS A 158 -3.21 15.18 18.30
N GLN A 159 -4.28 15.96 18.24
CA GLN A 159 -4.95 16.49 19.45
C GLN A 159 -5.52 15.36 20.32
N VAL A 160 -6.24 14.40 19.72
CA VAL A 160 -6.84 13.26 20.44
C VAL A 160 -5.79 12.43 21.18
N LEU A 161 -4.63 12.22 20.57
CA LEU A 161 -3.54 11.41 21.14
C LEU A 161 -2.46 12.23 21.84
N SER A 162 -2.61 13.56 21.89
CA SER A 162 -1.61 14.48 22.46
C SER A 162 -0.23 14.33 21.81
N ILE A 163 -0.19 14.16 20.45
CA ILE A 163 1.04 14.00 19.68
C ILE A 163 1.65 15.36 19.40
N SER A 164 2.90 15.57 19.80
CA SER A 164 3.67 16.75 19.38
C SER A 164 4.18 16.58 17.94
N ALA A 165 4.46 17.70 17.25
CA ALA A 165 5.05 17.65 15.92
C ALA A 165 6.38 16.86 15.88
N THR A 166 7.16 16.92 16.95
CA THR A 166 8.46 16.24 17.08
C THR A 166 8.34 14.72 17.19
N GLU A 167 7.15 14.19 17.50
CA GLU A 167 6.89 12.75 17.63
C GLU A 167 6.30 12.14 16.35
N LEU A 168 6.04 12.94 15.31
CA LEU A 168 5.39 12.49 14.07
C LEU A 168 6.32 12.58 12.88
N THR A 169 6.38 11.52 12.09
CA THR A 169 6.93 11.50 10.73
C THR A 169 5.83 11.30 9.71
N ILE A 170 5.81 12.13 8.68
CA ILE A 170 5.03 11.92 7.46
C ILE A 170 5.94 11.24 6.42
N TYR A 171 5.49 10.09 5.92
CA TYR A 171 6.09 9.38 4.79
C TYR A 171 5.22 9.58 3.55
N ILE A 172 5.85 9.72 2.38
CA ILE A 172 5.14 9.91 1.12
C ILE A 172 5.90 9.31 -0.06
N ASP A 173 5.20 8.51 -0.87
CA ASP A 173 5.65 8.01 -2.18
C ASP A 173 4.66 8.48 -3.26
N PRO A 174 4.81 9.72 -3.78
CA PRO A 174 3.80 10.31 -4.64
C PRO A 174 3.77 9.62 -6.01
N ASP A 175 2.56 9.40 -6.54
CA ASP A 175 2.39 8.80 -7.86
C ASP A 175 2.88 9.74 -8.96
N ARG A 176 3.73 9.23 -9.83
CA ARG A 176 4.29 9.93 -10.99
C ARG A 176 3.53 9.68 -12.30
N ARG A 177 2.54 8.81 -12.29
CA ARG A 177 1.76 8.42 -13.47
C ARG A 177 0.28 8.78 -13.38
N ALA A 178 -0.12 9.52 -12.33
CA ALA A 178 -1.52 9.86 -12.07
C ALA A 178 -2.24 10.55 -13.25
N ARG A 179 -1.49 11.14 -14.20
CA ARG A 179 -2.03 11.78 -15.40
C ARG A 179 -1.74 11.01 -16.70
N GLY A 180 -1.43 9.70 -16.61
CA GLY A 180 -1.18 8.83 -17.77
C GLY A 180 0.22 8.93 -18.38
N ASN A 181 0.99 9.97 -18.09
CA ASN A 181 2.37 10.13 -18.53
C ASN A 181 3.32 10.10 -17.34
N LYS A 182 4.51 9.50 -17.51
CA LYS A 182 5.54 9.50 -16.47
C LYS A 182 5.97 10.96 -16.20
N ALA A 183 5.80 11.42 -14.97
CA ALA A 183 6.30 12.73 -14.56
C ALA A 183 7.84 12.73 -14.58
N HIS A 184 8.42 13.72 -15.23
CA HIS A 184 9.86 13.95 -15.28
C HIS A 184 10.32 14.94 -14.21
N SER A 185 9.39 15.54 -13.45
CA SER A 185 9.64 16.47 -12.36
C SER A 185 8.77 16.14 -11.16
N ILE A 186 9.27 16.40 -9.96
CA ILE A 186 8.53 16.25 -8.71
C ILE A 186 7.30 17.16 -8.61
N GLU A 187 7.28 18.25 -9.37
CA GLU A 187 6.16 19.19 -9.46
C GLU A 187 4.91 18.58 -10.14
N HIS A 188 5.10 17.50 -10.91
CA HIS A 188 4.02 16.82 -11.62
C HIS A 188 3.56 15.51 -10.95
N THR A 189 4.04 15.25 -9.74
CA THR A 189 3.57 14.12 -8.93
C THR A 189 2.22 14.39 -8.31
N VAL A 190 1.52 13.34 -7.90
CA VAL A 190 0.26 13.45 -7.15
C VAL A 190 0.44 12.68 -5.83
N PRO A 191 0.33 13.36 -4.69
CA PRO A 191 0.18 14.82 -4.53
C PRO A 191 1.40 15.61 -4.97
N ASN A 192 1.22 16.91 -5.26
CA ASN A 192 2.31 17.82 -5.63
C ASN A 192 3.13 18.15 -4.37
N LEU A 193 4.23 17.43 -4.17
CA LEU A 193 5.06 17.55 -2.98
C LEU A 193 5.62 18.98 -2.77
N PRO A 194 6.21 19.68 -3.78
CA PRO A 194 6.73 21.02 -3.59
C PRO A 194 5.70 22.03 -3.08
N SER A 195 4.44 21.90 -3.49
CA SER A 195 3.38 22.83 -3.07
C SER A 195 2.84 22.57 -1.67
N LEU A 196 3.02 21.36 -1.13
CA LEU A 196 2.38 20.89 0.10
C LEU A 196 3.38 20.61 1.24
N GLN A 197 4.66 20.46 0.94
CA GLN A 197 5.68 20.09 1.93
C GLN A 197 5.74 21.06 3.12
N GLY A 198 5.54 22.37 2.90
CA GLY A 198 5.53 23.36 3.98
C GLY A 198 4.44 23.08 5.01
N LYS A 199 3.21 22.84 4.55
CA LYS A 199 2.09 22.50 5.44
C LYS A 199 2.31 21.17 6.19
N TRP A 200 2.84 20.14 5.51
CA TRP A 200 3.11 18.87 6.19
C TRP A 200 4.22 19.00 7.24
N LEU A 201 5.21 19.88 7.02
CA LEU A 201 6.24 20.17 8.03
C LEU A 201 5.74 21.04 9.20
N GLU A 202 4.58 21.70 9.07
CA GLU A 202 3.88 22.30 10.20
C GLU A 202 3.22 21.23 11.09
N CYS A 203 2.71 20.14 10.47
CA CYS A 203 2.08 19.04 11.19
C CYS A 203 3.08 18.07 11.84
N ALA A 204 4.25 17.86 11.22
CA ALA A 204 5.22 16.85 11.59
C ALA A 204 6.65 17.38 11.53
N HIS A 205 7.50 16.90 12.44
CA HIS A 205 8.92 17.29 12.46
C HIS A 205 9.70 16.79 11.24
N THR A 206 9.31 15.64 10.71
CA THR A 206 10.04 14.98 9.63
C THR A 206 9.11 14.60 8.49
N LEU A 207 9.54 14.94 7.29
CA LEU A 207 8.92 14.49 6.03
C LEU A 207 9.92 13.61 5.29
N VAL A 208 9.59 12.33 5.10
CA VAL A 208 10.37 11.37 4.31
C VAL A 208 9.67 11.15 2.99
N SER A 209 10.33 11.48 1.89
CA SER A 209 9.77 11.28 0.55
C SER A 209 10.59 10.30 -0.27
N LYS A 210 9.90 9.37 -0.94
CA LYS A 210 10.52 8.46 -1.91
C LYS A 210 10.41 9.05 -3.30
N HIS A 211 11.54 9.14 -3.99
CA HIS A 211 11.61 9.49 -5.40
C HIS A 211 12.40 8.44 -6.16
N SER A 212 11.93 8.08 -7.34
CA SER A 212 12.79 7.28 -8.23
C SER A 212 13.81 8.19 -8.90
N PRO A 213 14.98 7.65 -9.29
CA PRO A 213 15.95 8.39 -10.11
C PRO A 213 15.26 8.99 -11.34
N MET A 214 15.52 10.25 -11.59
CA MET A 214 15.02 10.99 -12.76
C MET A 214 15.92 10.77 -13.95
#